data_8d6e83a9fcb94a48c0358c143769aafd
#
_entry.id   8d6e83a9fcb94a48c0358c143769aafd
#
_cell.length_a   1.000
_cell.length_b   1.000
_cell.length_c   1.000
_cell.angle_alpha   90.00
_cell.angle_beta   90.00
_cell.angle_gamma   90.00
#
_symmetry.space_group_name_H-M   'P 1'
#
loop_
_entity.id
_entity.type
_entity.pdbx_description
1 polymer ?
#
loop_
_entity_poly.entity_id
_entity_poly.type
_entity_poly.pdbx_seq_one_letter_code
_entity_poly.pdbx_strand_id
1 'polypeptide(L)'
;MTEQKTISLSRGELTLRYQTTADYQLDDLLGFAERINPKRAFLFVSKVLGRHIPVSPDKMRQAFTRLATLIPDDLPEPIVVIGMAETAVGLSAGVHQVLQARYPQAILLNSTRHAQAAQLFTTFSEDHSHASVHLIYQSDDSALQAHVENAKTLIMVDDEASTGNTCQNVVNALRQAGLSKLEQ
;
A
#
# COMPACT_ATOMS: atom_id res chain seq x y z
N MET A 1 1.98 12.19 -22.33
CA MET A 1 3.28 11.92 -23.01
C MET A 1 4.14 11.12 -22.06
N THR A 2 4.95 10.20 -22.57
CA THR A 2 5.95 9.50 -21.74
C THR A 2 7.21 10.36 -21.70
N GLU A 3 7.66 10.67 -20.51
CA GLU A 3 8.87 11.44 -20.25
C GLU A 3 9.99 10.51 -19.81
N GLN A 4 11.23 10.99 -19.91
CA GLN A 4 12.42 10.27 -19.49
C GLN A 4 13.32 11.18 -18.67
N LYS A 5 13.86 10.62 -17.57
CA LYS A 5 14.85 11.29 -16.72
C LYS A 5 15.99 10.33 -16.42
N THR A 6 17.22 10.79 -16.58
CA THR A 6 18.43 10.05 -16.19
C THR A 6 19.03 10.68 -14.94
N ILE A 7 19.37 9.86 -13.97
CA ILE A 7 19.94 10.25 -12.68
C ILE A 7 21.29 9.55 -12.56
N SER A 8 22.33 10.34 -12.41
CA SER A 8 23.68 9.82 -12.17
C SER A 8 23.81 9.37 -10.71
N LEU A 9 24.28 8.17 -10.51
CA LEU A 9 24.60 7.56 -9.23
C LEU A 9 26.09 7.26 -9.15
N SER A 10 26.64 7.07 -7.96
CA SER A 10 28.06 6.72 -7.79
C SER A 10 28.45 5.40 -8.50
N ARG A 11 27.50 4.51 -8.74
CA ARG A 11 27.68 3.16 -9.28
C ARG A 11 27.02 2.95 -10.66
N GLY A 12 26.69 4.03 -11.37
CA GLY A 12 26.06 3.96 -12.68
C GLY A 12 24.95 5.00 -12.86
N GLU A 13 24.09 4.75 -13.83
CA GLU A 13 22.99 5.65 -14.17
C GLU A 13 21.63 4.94 -13.99
N LEU A 14 20.66 5.66 -13.43
CA LEU A 14 19.27 5.23 -13.34
C LEU A 14 18.46 6.00 -14.38
N THR A 15 17.93 5.32 -15.39
CA THR A 15 17.03 5.91 -16.36
C THR A 15 15.59 5.54 -16.05
N LEU A 16 14.77 6.55 -15.85
CA LEU A 16 13.34 6.42 -15.59
C LEU A 16 12.53 6.81 -16.81
N ARG A 17 11.50 6.03 -17.09
CA ARG A 17 10.41 6.43 -17.99
C ARG A 17 9.15 6.56 -17.16
N TYR A 18 8.46 7.70 -17.26
CA TYR A 18 7.31 8.00 -16.43
C TYR A 18 6.27 8.82 -17.18
N GLN A 19 5.10 8.90 -16.62
CA GLN A 19 4.03 9.78 -17.08
C GLN A 19 3.68 10.72 -15.94
N THR A 20 3.65 12.02 -16.22
CA THR A 20 3.17 13.02 -15.27
C THR A 20 1.66 13.13 -15.32
N THR A 21 1.08 13.49 -14.20
CA THR A 21 -0.33 13.93 -14.11
C THR A 21 -0.40 15.44 -14.07
N ALA A 22 -1.60 16.00 -14.24
CA ALA A 22 -1.77 17.46 -14.16
C ALA A 22 -1.39 18.05 -12.79
N ASP A 23 -1.46 17.23 -11.72
CA ASP A 23 -1.31 17.69 -10.35
C ASP A 23 0.11 17.54 -9.78
N TYR A 24 0.93 16.64 -10.36
CA TYR A 24 2.25 16.32 -9.83
C TYR A 24 3.28 16.14 -10.93
N GLN A 25 4.44 16.72 -10.70
CA GLN A 25 5.67 16.39 -11.43
C GLN A 25 6.42 15.28 -10.68
N LEU A 26 7.29 14.55 -11.38
CA LEU A 26 8.09 13.48 -10.77
C LEU A 26 8.86 13.96 -9.53
N ASP A 27 9.48 15.14 -9.63
CA ASP A 27 10.29 15.70 -8.56
C ASP A 27 9.47 16.18 -7.34
N ASP A 28 8.16 16.35 -7.47
CA ASP A 28 7.27 16.63 -6.35
C ASP A 28 6.99 15.37 -5.51
N LEU A 29 6.96 14.21 -6.17
CA LEU A 29 6.60 12.93 -5.57
C LEU A 29 7.80 12.16 -5.06
N LEU A 30 8.91 12.16 -5.81
CA LEU A 30 10.03 11.26 -5.58
C LEU A 30 11.37 11.99 -5.51
N GLY A 31 12.22 11.50 -4.63
CA GLY A 31 13.66 11.67 -4.64
C GLY A 31 14.35 10.33 -4.87
N PHE A 32 15.66 10.39 -5.08
CA PHE A 32 16.48 9.22 -5.34
C PHE A 32 17.62 9.19 -4.33
N ALA A 33 17.85 8.04 -3.72
CA ALA A 33 18.95 7.81 -2.81
C ALA A 33 19.75 6.59 -3.25
N GLU A 34 21.02 6.55 -2.88
CA GLU A 34 21.88 5.41 -3.13
C GLU A 34 21.84 4.43 -1.96
N ARG A 35 21.97 3.15 -2.27
CA ARG A 35 22.02 2.07 -1.29
C ARG A 35 23.33 1.29 -1.41
N ILE A 36 23.89 0.92 -0.27
CA ILE A 36 24.97 -0.08 -0.21
C ILE A 36 24.32 -1.46 -0.28
N ASN A 37 23.81 -1.83 -1.46
CA ASN A 37 23.20 -3.13 -1.71
C ASN A 37 23.63 -3.63 -3.10
N PRO A 38 24.21 -4.86 -3.21
CA PRO A 38 24.69 -5.39 -4.49
C PRO A 38 23.56 -5.68 -5.50
N LYS A 39 22.33 -5.94 -5.02
CA LYS A 39 21.20 -6.28 -5.88
C LYS A 39 20.42 -5.05 -6.37
N ARG A 40 20.39 -3.98 -5.56
CA ARG A 40 19.68 -2.74 -5.90
C ARG A 40 20.44 -1.55 -5.33
N ALA A 41 21.09 -0.79 -6.20
CA ALA A 41 21.98 0.31 -5.83
C ALA A 41 21.23 1.61 -5.48
N PHE A 42 19.93 1.69 -5.71
CA PHE A 42 19.12 2.87 -5.52
C PHE A 42 17.90 2.60 -4.66
N LEU A 43 17.30 3.68 -4.16
CA LEU A 43 16.04 3.71 -3.44
C LEU A 43 15.20 4.88 -3.96
N PHE A 44 13.92 4.65 -4.22
CA PHE A 44 12.95 5.72 -4.36
C PHE A 44 12.59 6.27 -2.99
N VAL A 45 12.69 7.58 -2.82
CA VAL A 45 12.35 8.27 -1.58
C VAL A 45 11.10 9.10 -1.82
N SER A 46 9.99 8.70 -1.22
CA SER A 46 8.75 9.48 -1.32
C SER A 46 8.90 10.84 -0.63
N LYS A 47 8.46 11.89 -1.33
CA LYS A 47 8.39 13.26 -0.83
C LYS A 47 6.99 13.64 -0.33
N VAL A 48 6.07 12.68 -0.28
CA VAL A 48 4.66 12.92 0.11
C VAL A 48 4.16 11.99 1.21
N LEU A 49 4.88 10.91 1.55
CA LEU A 49 4.44 9.94 2.56
C LEU A 49 4.91 10.25 3.99
N GLY A 50 5.90 11.12 4.17
CA GLY A 50 6.44 11.43 5.51
C GLY A 50 7.19 10.28 6.19
N ARG A 51 7.56 9.22 5.46
CA ARG A 51 8.19 8.02 6.02
C ARG A 51 9.72 8.11 6.04
N HIS A 52 10.33 8.39 4.90
CA HIS A 52 11.79 8.47 4.78
C HIS A 52 12.33 9.87 5.08
N ILE A 53 11.53 10.89 4.75
CA ILE A 53 11.82 12.29 5.02
C ILE A 53 10.61 12.96 5.66
N PRO A 54 10.80 13.99 6.51
CA PRO A 54 9.71 14.79 7.05
C PRO A 54 8.93 15.47 5.94
N VAL A 55 7.61 15.45 6.05
CA VAL A 55 6.68 16.08 5.08
C VAL A 55 5.58 16.79 5.85
N SER A 56 5.10 17.94 5.37
CA SER A 56 3.98 18.63 6.01
C SER A 56 2.71 17.76 5.98
N PRO A 57 1.89 17.77 7.03
CA PRO A 57 0.64 17.03 7.07
C PRO A 57 -0.31 17.35 5.91
N ASP A 58 -0.34 18.61 5.46
CA ASP A 58 -1.19 19.04 4.36
C ASP A 58 -0.77 18.37 3.03
N LYS A 59 0.53 18.26 2.78
CA LYS A 59 1.06 17.59 1.59
C LYS A 59 0.73 16.10 1.61
N MET A 60 0.81 15.47 2.78
CA MET A 60 0.40 14.06 2.95
C MET A 60 -1.10 13.89 2.68
N ARG A 61 -1.96 14.75 3.25
CA ARG A 61 -3.41 14.70 3.04
C ARG A 61 -3.80 14.89 1.58
N GLN A 62 -3.13 15.79 0.86
CA GLN A 62 -3.34 15.96 -0.57
C GLN A 62 -3.02 14.68 -1.34
N ALA A 63 -1.90 14.00 -1.03
CA ALA A 63 -1.54 12.72 -1.64
C ALA A 63 -2.59 11.63 -1.34
N PHE A 64 -3.06 11.52 -0.09
CA PHE A 64 -4.11 10.57 0.30
C PHE A 64 -5.41 10.83 -0.45
N THR A 65 -5.84 12.08 -0.51
CA THR A 65 -7.04 12.48 -1.27
C THR A 65 -6.89 12.12 -2.74
N ARG A 66 -5.75 12.43 -3.34
CA ARG A 66 -5.51 12.14 -4.75
C ARG A 66 -5.53 10.66 -5.06
N LEU A 67 -4.88 9.82 -4.23
CA LEU A 67 -4.95 8.37 -4.38
C LEU A 67 -6.37 7.84 -4.21
N ALA A 68 -7.09 8.31 -3.20
CA ALA A 68 -8.48 7.89 -2.98
C ALA A 68 -9.39 8.24 -4.17
N THR A 69 -9.17 9.36 -4.88
CA THR A 69 -9.96 9.71 -6.08
C THR A 69 -9.71 8.78 -7.27
N LEU A 70 -8.65 7.99 -7.28
CA LEU A 70 -8.40 6.98 -8.31
C LEU A 70 -9.19 5.68 -8.09
N ILE A 71 -9.75 5.50 -6.90
CA ILE A 71 -10.59 4.34 -6.56
C ILE A 71 -11.97 4.56 -7.18
N PRO A 72 -12.52 3.57 -7.93
CA PRO A 72 -13.84 3.65 -8.52
C PRO A 72 -14.96 3.96 -7.51
N ASP A 73 -16.08 4.54 -7.97
CA ASP A 73 -17.21 4.93 -7.11
C ASP A 73 -18.30 3.84 -7.03
N ASP A 74 -18.16 2.75 -7.78
CA ASP A 74 -19.14 1.67 -7.93
C ASP A 74 -18.62 0.31 -7.47
N LEU A 75 -17.75 0.29 -6.48
CA LEU A 75 -17.18 -0.96 -5.95
C LEU A 75 -18.22 -1.76 -5.17
N PRO A 76 -18.27 -3.10 -5.37
CA PRO A 76 -19.11 -3.98 -4.57
C PRO A 76 -18.74 -3.92 -3.08
N GLU A 77 -19.75 -3.70 -2.21
CA GLU A 77 -19.58 -3.74 -0.76
C GLU A 77 -19.93 -5.13 -0.19
N PRO A 78 -19.39 -5.54 0.94
CA PRO A 78 -18.47 -4.83 1.85
C PRO A 78 -17.03 -4.70 1.29
N ILE A 79 -16.32 -3.64 1.73
CA ILE A 79 -14.96 -3.33 1.30
C ILE A 79 -13.97 -3.50 2.45
N VAL A 80 -12.85 -4.18 2.17
CA VAL A 80 -11.68 -4.24 3.06
C VAL A 80 -10.51 -3.55 2.41
N VAL A 81 -9.87 -2.66 3.15
CA VAL A 81 -8.62 -2.00 2.78
C VAL A 81 -7.47 -2.69 3.51
N ILE A 82 -6.43 -3.11 2.81
CA ILE A 82 -5.21 -3.68 3.42
C ILE A 82 -4.07 -2.70 3.27
N GLY A 83 -3.54 -2.25 4.41
CA GLY A 83 -2.31 -1.45 4.47
C GLY A 83 -1.08 -2.33 4.65
N MET A 84 -0.09 -2.17 3.78
CA MET A 84 1.12 -2.99 3.81
C MET A 84 2.15 -2.44 4.81
N ALA A 85 2.54 -3.26 5.77
CA ALA A 85 3.60 -2.90 6.71
C ALA A 85 4.97 -2.97 6.03
N GLU A 86 5.88 -2.12 6.46
CA GLU A 86 5.70 -1.12 7.53
C GLU A 86 5.41 0.27 6.94
N THR A 87 5.79 0.48 5.67
CA THR A 87 5.93 1.81 5.06
C THR A 87 4.58 2.40 4.69
N ALA A 88 3.62 1.57 4.27
CA ALA A 88 2.32 2.03 3.82
C ALA A 88 1.23 2.13 4.91
N VAL A 89 1.54 1.84 6.18
CA VAL A 89 0.52 1.89 7.27
C VAL A 89 -0.10 3.29 7.42
N GLY A 90 0.72 4.34 7.40
CA GLY A 90 0.22 5.72 7.46
C GLY A 90 -0.51 6.15 6.17
N LEU A 91 -0.02 5.68 5.02
CA LEU A 91 -0.64 5.92 3.72
C LEU A 91 -2.03 5.28 3.65
N SER A 92 -2.13 4.01 4.03
CA SER A 92 -3.40 3.27 4.02
C SER A 92 -4.44 3.87 4.96
N ALA A 93 -4.03 4.30 6.14
CA ALA A 93 -4.91 5.00 7.08
C ALA A 93 -5.46 6.30 6.48
N GLY A 94 -4.59 7.09 5.82
CA GLY A 94 -5.01 8.33 5.18
C GLY A 94 -5.94 8.12 3.98
N VAL A 95 -5.63 7.15 3.12
CA VAL A 95 -6.49 6.78 1.98
C VAL A 95 -7.83 6.25 2.46
N HIS A 96 -7.84 5.36 3.46
CA HIS A 96 -9.06 4.82 4.06
C HIS A 96 -9.94 5.92 4.65
N GLN A 97 -9.35 6.87 5.40
CA GLN A 97 -10.09 8.01 5.96
C GLN A 97 -10.82 8.82 4.88
N VAL A 98 -10.17 9.07 3.74
CA VAL A 98 -10.82 9.78 2.62
C VAL A 98 -11.87 8.89 1.94
N LEU A 99 -11.59 7.60 1.80
CA LEU A 99 -12.49 6.64 1.17
C LEU A 99 -13.80 6.51 1.93
N GLN A 100 -13.80 6.63 3.25
CA GLN A 100 -15.00 6.55 4.10
C GLN A 100 -16.07 7.60 3.78
N ALA A 101 -15.74 8.69 3.08
CA ALA A 101 -16.74 9.64 2.58
C ALA A 101 -17.67 9.02 1.52
N ARG A 102 -17.18 8.02 0.76
CA ARG A 102 -17.94 7.28 -0.28
C ARG A 102 -18.40 5.92 0.20
N TYR A 103 -17.57 5.25 0.99
CA TYR A 103 -17.79 3.91 1.54
C TYR A 103 -17.66 3.93 3.07
N PRO A 104 -18.69 4.41 3.79
CA PRO A 104 -18.61 4.66 5.23
C PRO A 104 -18.30 3.42 6.07
N GLN A 105 -18.59 2.24 5.53
CA GLN A 105 -18.38 0.96 6.22
C GLN A 105 -17.11 0.23 5.77
N ALA A 106 -16.28 0.84 4.93
CA ALA A 106 -15.00 0.25 4.58
C ALA A 106 -14.13 0.03 5.82
N ILE A 107 -13.55 -1.17 5.96
CA ILE A 107 -12.70 -1.55 7.10
C ILE A 107 -11.24 -1.52 6.68
N LEU A 108 -10.38 -0.95 7.52
CA LEU A 108 -8.93 -1.00 7.36
C LEU A 108 -8.33 -2.10 8.22
N LEU A 109 -7.59 -2.99 7.59
CA LEU A 109 -6.67 -3.92 8.24
C LEU A 109 -5.24 -3.58 7.81
N ASN A 110 -4.31 -3.57 8.76
CA ASN A 110 -2.90 -3.41 8.44
C ASN A 110 -2.17 -4.74 8.65
N SER A 111 -1.27 -5.07 7.74
CA SER A 111 -0.30 -6.11 8.05
C SER A 111 0.72 -5.61 9.07
N THR A 112 1.39 -6.53 9.73
CA THR A 112 2.50 -6.24 10.65
C THR A 112 3.52 -7.37 10.60
N ARG A 113 4.76 -7.07 10.97
CA ARG A 113 5.83 -8.08 11.15
C ARG A 113 6.03 -8.47 12.61
N HIS A 114 5.24 -7.88 13.51
CA HIS A 114 5.36 -8.07 14.95
C HIS A 114 4.17 -8.87 15.47
N ALA A 115 4.45 -9.92 16.24
CA ALA A 115 3.40 -10.69 16.92
C ALA A 115 2.64 -9.80 17.90
N GLN A 116 1.31 -9.94 17.92
CA GLN A 116 0.41 -9.20 18.79
C GLN A 116 -0.45 -10.17 19.61
N ALA A 117 -0.95 -9.71 20.76
CA ALA A 117 -1.90 -10.44 21.58
C ALA A 117 -3.34 -10.25 21.02
N ALA A 118 -3.55 -10.72 19.78
CA ALA A 118 -4.82 -10.64 19.07
C ALA A 118 -5.02 -11.89 18.23
N GLN A 119 -6.22 -12.14 17.77
CA GLN A 119 -6.52 -13.30 16.94
C GLN A 119 -5.89 -13.14 15.54
N LEU A 120 -4.97 -14.04 15.23
CA LEU A 120 -4.33 -14.07 13.91
C LEU A 120 -5.37 -14.49 12.86
N PHE A 121 -5.53 -13.66 11.81
CA PHE A 121 -6.42 -13.94 10.70
C PHE A 121 -5.70 -14.72 9.61
N THR A 122 -4.57 -14.21 9.13
CA THR A 122 -3.74 -14.91 8.13
C THR A 122 -2.29 -14.42 8.14
N THR A 123 -1.45 -15.14 7.41
CA THR A 123 -0.04 -14.79 7.17
C THR A 123 0.29 -14.88 5.69
N PHE A 124 1.23 -14.07 5.24
CA PHE A 124 1.78 -14.16 3.88
C PHE A 124 3.26 -13.73 3.87
N SER A 125 3.96 -14.06 2.80
CA SER A 125 5.38 -13.73 2.62
C SER A 125 5.59 -12.82 1.42
N GLU A 126 6.62 -11.98 1.48
CA GLU A 126 7.15 -11.23 0.34
C GLU A 126 8.18 -12.08 -0.41
N ASP A 127 8.12 -12.07 -1.75
CA ASP A 127 9.03 -12.88 -2.58
C ASP A 127 10.50 -12.41 -2.53
N HIS A 128 10.75 -11.19 -2.11
CA HIS A 128 12.06 -10.53 -2.23
C HIS A 128 12.84 -10.35 -0.93
N SER A 129 12.26 -10.72 0.20
CA SER A 129 12.91 -10.60 1.50
C SER A 129 13.16 -11.98 2.10
N HIS A 130 14.39 -12.21 2.56
CA HIS A 130 14.68 -13.41 3.34
C HIS A 130 13.82 -13.40 4.61
N ALA A 131 12.73 -14.19 4.57
CA ALA A 131 11.92 -14.57 5.72
C ALA A 131 11.10 -13.48 6.45
N SER A 132 10.68 -12.39 5.82
CA SER A 132 9.68 -11.54 6.47
C SER A 132 8.27 -12.06 6.22
N VAL A 133 7.73 -12.72 7.24
CA VAL A 133 6.32 -13.10 7.28
C VAL A 133 5.51 -11.89 7.75
N HIS A 134 4.50 -11.55 7.00
CA HIS A 134 3.50 -10.57 7.40
C HIS A 134 2.33 -11.25 8.09
N LEU A 135 1.85 -10.64 9.14
CA LEU A 135 0.72 -11.09 9.95
C LEU A 135 -0.42 -10.11 9.76
N ILE A 136 -1.63 -10.62 9.57
CA ILE A 136 -2.87 -9.82 9.60
C ILE A 136 -3.70 -10.35 10.76
N TYR A 137 -4.11 -9.45 11.65
CA TYR A 137 -4.94 -9.76 12.80
C TYR A 137 -6.36 -9.28 12.55
N GLN A 138 -7.34 -10.00 13.10
CA GLN A 138 -8.74 -9.59 13.06
C GLN A 138 -9.17 -8.97 14.38
N SER A 139 -10.25 -8.22 14.35
CA SER A 139 -10.90 -7.68 15.53
C SER A 139 -11.57 -8.80 16.34
N ASP A 140 -11.70 -8.61 17.66
CA ASP A 140 -12.54 -9.45 18.52
C ASP A 140 -14.04 -9.13 18.38
N ASP A 141 -14.41 -8.04 17.68
CA ASP A 141 -15.78 -7.66 17.39
C ASP A 141 -16.35 -8.54 16.26
N SER A 142 -17.40 -9.31 16.60
CA SER A 142 -18.04 -10.25 15.67
C SER A 142 -18.70 -9.58 14.47
N ALA A 143 -19.15 -8.33 14.58
CA ALA A 143 -19.72 -7.59 13.47
C ALA A 143 -18.64 -7.17 12.46
N LEU A 144 -17.47 -6.75 12.96
CA LEU A 144 -16.31 -6.46 12.11
C LEU A 144 -15.76 -7.72 11.46
N GLN A 145 -15.71 -8.85 12.19
CA GLN A 145 -15.31 -10.14 11.61
C GLN A 145 -16.23 -10.53 10.47
N ALA A 146 -17.56 -10.49 10.71
CA ALA A 146 -18.54 -10.82 9.67
C ALA A 146 -18.44 -9.88 8.45
N HIS A 147 -18.13 -8.61 8.65
CA HIS A 147 -17.92 -7.66 7.56
C HIS A 147 -16.69 -8.05 6.72
N VAL A 148 -15.58 -8.39 7.36
CA VAL A 148 -14.35 -8.84 6.68
C VAL A 148 -14.60 -10.15 5.93
N GLU A 149 -15.24 -11.15 6.54
CA GLU A 149 -15.52 -12.45 5.93
C GLU A 149 -16.47 -12.35 4.71
N ASN A 150 -17.34 -11.34 4.69
CA ASN A 150 -18.27 -11.09 3.59
C ASN A 150 -17.73 -10.09 2.55
N ALA A 151 -16.47 -9.65 2.67
CA ALA A 151 -15.90 -8.66 1.76
C ALA A 151 -15.99 -9.12 0.30
N LYS A 152 -16.43 -8.20 -0.55
CA LYS A 152 -16.50 -8.36 -2.01
C LYS A 152 -15.38 -7.63 -2.72
N THR A 153 -14.92 -6.54 -2.13
CA THR A 153 -13.81 -5.75 -2.67
C THR A 153 -12.65 -5.68 -1.70
N LEU A 154 -11.45 -5.88 -2.24
CA LEU A 154 -10.19 -5.71 -1.55
C LEU A 154 -9.39 -4.57 -2.18
N ILE A 155 -9.08 -3.55 -1.39
CA ILE A 155 -8.21 -2.45 -1.79
C ILE A 155 -6.87 -2.60 -1.09
N MET A 156 -5.83 -2.86 -1.85
CA MET A 156 -4.48 -2.93 -1.29
C MET A 156 -3.77 -1.59 -1.44
N VAL A 157 -3.16 -1.14 -0.35
CA VAL A 157 -2.40 0.12 -0.31
C VAL A 157 -0.97 -0.18 0.08
N ASP A 158 -0.05 0.12 -0.84
CA ASP A 158 1.39 -0.04 -0.65
C ASP A 158 2.11 1.23 -1.13
N ASP A 159 3.33 1.45 -0.66
CA ASP A 159 4.15 2.59 -1.04
C ASP A 159 4.95 2.35 -2.34
N GLU A 160 5.23 1.10 -2.66
CA GLU A 160 5.94 0.71 -3.88
C GLU A 160 5.42 -0.64 -4.42
N ALA A 161 4.70 -0.64 -5.52
CA ALA A 161 4.33 -1.85 -6.24
C ALA A 161 5.32 -2.13 -7.38
N SER A 162 5.98 -3.30 -7.38
CA SER A 162 6.91 -3.70 -8.43
C SER A 162 6.29 -4.76 -9.37
N THR A 163 6.42 -6.03 -9.04
CA THR A 163 5.93 -7.14 -9.87
C THR A 163 4.46 -7.50 -9.60
N GLY A 164 3.91 -7.07 -8.47
CA GLY A 164 2.58 -7.45 -8.00
C GLY A 164 2.51 -8.80 -7.27
N ASN A 165 3.62 -9.53 -7.16
CA ASN A 165 3.63 -10.85 -6.49
C ASN A 165 3.18 -10.77 -5.03
N THR A 166 3.61 -9.74 -4.29
CA THR A 166 3.17 -9.52 -2.91
C THR A 166 1.66 -9.35 -2.83
N CYS A 167 1.07 -8.56 -3.75
CA CYS A 167 -0.39 -8.41 -3.84
C CYS A 167 -1.08 -9.75 -4.08
N GLN A 168 -0.57 -10.55 -5.01
CA GLN A 168 -1.09 -11.89 -5.30
C GLN A 168 -1.03 -12.82 -4.08
N ASN A 169 0.09 -12.79 -3.33
CA ASN A 169 0.26 -13.59 -2.12
C ASN A 169 -0.75 -13.19 -1.04
N VAL A 170 -1.00 -11.88 -0.85
CA VAL A 170 -2.03 -11.40 0.08
C VAL A 170 -3.41 -11.87 -0.32
N VAL A 171 -3.81 -11.70 -1.58
CA VAL A 171 -5.12 -12.16 -2.08
C VAL A 171 -5.31 -13.65 -1.85
N ASN A 172 -4.30 -14.45 -2.17
CA ASN A 172 -4.34 -15.90 -1.98
C ASN A 172 -4.46 -16.27 -0.50
N ALA A 173 -3.69 -15.65 0.38
CA ALA A 173 -3.73 -15.88 1.82
C ALA A 173 -5.10 -15.51 2.42
N LEU A 174 -5.66 -14.37 2.02
CA LEU A 174 -6.99 -13.93 2.48
C LEU A 174 -8.10 -14.88 2.00
N ARG A 175 -8.05 -15.32 0.74
CA ARG A 175 -9.02 -16.31 0.22
C ARG A 175 -8.94 -17.64 0.98
N GLN A 176 -7.74 -18.11 1.29
CA GLN A 176 -7.55 -19.31 2.10
C GLN A 176 -8.03 -19.15 3.54
N ALA A 177 -7.95 -17.94 4.09
CA ALA A 177 -8.45 -17.61 5.41
C ALA A 177 -9.97 -17.39 5.49
N GLY A 178 -10.69 -17.42 4.35
CA GLY A 178 -12.14 -17.36 4.33
C GLY A 178 -12.77 -16.22 3.52
N LEU A 179 -11.99 -15.29 2.95
CA LEU A 179 -12.53 -14.24 2.05
C LEU A 179 -12.87 -14.82 0.67
N SER A 180 -13.85 -15.71 0.63
CA SER A 180 -14.23 -16.42 -0.60
C SER A 180 -15.12 -15.61 -1.56
N LYS A 181 -15.65 -14.45 -1.10
CA LYS A 181 -16.61 -13.62 -1.83
C LYS A 181 -15.97 -12.47 -2.61
N LEU A 182 -14.64 -12.36 -2.62
CA LEU A 182 -13.94 -11.31 -3.33
C LEU A 182 -14.22 -11.37 -4.85
N GLU A 183 -14.85 -10.32 -5.36
CA GLU A 183 -15.19 -10.11 -6.76
C GLU A 183 -14.16 -9.21 -7.45
N GLN A 184 -13.61 -8.23 -6.70
CA GLN A 184 -12.58 -7.28 -7.13
C GLN A 184 -11.50 -7.12 -6.06
#